data_d6ba8d5612940cf38222615deaa6656d
#
_entry.id   d6ba8d5612940cf38222615deaa6656d
#
_cell.length_a   1.000
_cell.length_b   1.000
_cell.length_c   1.000
_cell.angle_alpha   90.00
_cell.angle_beta   90.00
_cell.angle_gamma   90.00
#
_symmetry.space_group_name_H-M   'P 1'
#
loop_
_entity.id
_entity.type
_entity.pdbx_description
1 polymer ?
#
loop_
_entity_poly.entity_id
_entity_poly.type
_entity_poly.pdbx_seq_one_letter_code
_entity_poly.pdbx_strand_id
1 'polypeptide(L)'
;MSTTTKNIDILKQLFNNLSEKEKQLFLGDISGQNPLEKVIAPKEVSNCPHCDSTHFVKNGTKCNNQRYLCRDCKKSFVEQTGTILYNSQKGIEVWEKYIHCMIEKYPLRKCAKICDINLATAFAWRHKILDALQNMMADVELDGVVQADETFTAISYKGHHKSFKLPRTAYKRGTKASKRGLSTEKVCVPCAVNLDGLSVAKISNLGKPSLKDLQKVLDGNISRNSVFVTDSLRPYQKLSLDMELNHIRIATKKRSNGLFNTQKVNNYHSRLKDLITHRFKGVATKYLNNYLVYHNFVNFAKGTLESKEAILLDFIRNTRCTSKTIDISTRPVIPL
;
A
#
# COMPACT_ATOMS: atom_id res chain seq x y z
N MET A 1 20.15 -17.81 -45.10
CA MET A 1 19.37 -17.86 -43.85
C MET A 1 18.53 -16.60 -43.75
N SER A 2 17.22 -16.75 -43.66
CA SER A 2 16.25 -15.65 -43.74
C SER A 2 16.39 -14.77 -42.49
N THR A 3 16.11 -13.45 -42.63
CA THR A 3 16.08 -12.47 -41.51
C THR A 3 15.20 -12.91 -40.36
N THR A 4 14.16 -13.68 -40.63
CA THR A 4 13.23 -14.24 -39.66
C THR A 4 13.88 -15.24 -38.68
N THR A 5 14.81 -16.07 -39.17
CA THR A 5 15.52 -17.07 -38.36
C THR A 5 16.46 -16.37 -37.35
N LYS A 6 17.16 -15.32 -37.78
CA LYS A 6 18.03 -14.52 -36.89
C LYS A 6 17.28 -13.84 -35.79
N ASN A 7 16.09 -13.31 -36.03
CA ASN A 7 15.27 -12.65 -35.03
C ASN A 7 14.75 -13.64 -33.98
N ILE A 8 14.40 -14.86 -34.36
CA ILE A 8 13.98 -15.93 -33.45
C ILE A 8 15.14 -16.36 -32.55
N ASP A 9 16.35 -16.43 -33.06
CA ASP A 9 17.52 -16.84 -32.27
C ASP A 9 17.90 -15.73 -31.23
N ILE A 10 17.77 -14.48 -31.61
CA ILE A 10 17.94 -13.35 -30.67
C ILE A 10 16.88 -13.39 -29.56
N LEU A 11 15.62 -13.63 -29.90
CA LEU A 11 14.54 -13.76 -28.93
C LEU A 11 14.77 -14.95 -27.98
N LYS A 12 15.25 -16.09 -28.48
CA LYS A 12 15.61 -17.25 -27.64
C LYS A 12 16.74 -16.92 -26.67
N GLN A 13 17.79 -16.22 -27.14
CA GLN A 13 18.89 -15.80 -26.26
C GLN A 13 18.42 -14.83 -25.17
N LEU A 14 17.61 -13.84 -25.49
CA LEU A 14 17.03 -12.92 -24.53
C LEU A 14 16.15 -13.65 -23.51
N PHE A 15 15.30 -14.57 -23.97
CA PHE A 15 14.46 -15.39 -23.10
C PHE A 15 15.26 -16.26 -22.14
N ASN A 16 16.35 -16.90 -22.63
CA ASN A 16 17.20 -17.76 -21.79
C ASN A 16 17.94 -16.98 -20.70
N ASN A 17 18.18 -15.70 -20.90
CA ASN A 17 18.82 -14.82 -19.91
C ASN A 17 17.86 -14.27 -18.84
N LEU A 18 16.56 -14.54 -18.96
CA LEU A 18 15.57 -14.18 -17.95
C LEU A 18 15.60 -15.16 -16.77
N SER A 19 15.32 -14.67 -15.58
CA SER A 19 15.06 -15.53 -14.41
C SER A 19 13.81 -16.39 -14.64
N GLU A 20 13.66 -17.52 -13.94
CA GLU A 20 12.49 -18.40 -14.10
C GLU A 20 11.16 -17.68 -13.86
N LYS A 21 11.15 -16.72 -12.95
CA LYS A 21 9.99 -15.87 -12.67
C LYS A 21 9.64 -14.93 -13.84
N GLU A 22 10.66 -14.34 -14.47
CA GLU A 22 10.50 -13.50 -15.65
C GLU A 22 10.11 -14.31 -16.88
N LYS A 23 10.62 -15.53 -17.04
CA LYS A 23 10.21 -16.47 -18.08
C LYS A 23 8.74 -16.83 -17.98
N GLN A 24 8.24 -17.10 -16.76
CA GLN A 24 6.84 -17.40 -16.54
C GLN A 24 5.92 -16.21 -16.85
N LEU A 25 6.32 -14.99 -16.47
CA LEU A 25 5.60 -13.76 -16.81
C LEU A 25 5.56 -13.55 -18.33
N PHE A 26 6.70 -13.68 -18.99
CA PHE A 26 6.80 -13.50 -20.45
C PHE A 26 5.98 -14.54 -21.22
N LEU A 27 5.99 -15.81 -20.80
CA LEU A 27 5.16 -16.86 -21.39
C LEU A 27 3.67 -16.63 -21.13
N GLY A 28 3.31 -16.06 -19.98
CA GLY A 28 1.95 -15.63 -19.67
C GLY A 28 1.46 -14.55 -20.63
N ASP A 29 2.28 -13.55 -20.90
CA ASP A 29 1.96 -12.44 -21.80
C ASP A 29 1.82 -12.92 -23.28
N ILE A 30 2.71 -13.81 -23.74
CA ILE A 30 2.65 -14.35 -25.12
C ILE A 30 1.48 -15.31 -25.30
N SER A 31 1.14 -16.10 -24.28
CA SER A 31 0.01 -17.05 -24.36
C SER A 31 -1.37 -16.38 -24.32
N GLY A 32 -1.41 -15.06 -24.20
CA GLY A 32 -2.65 -14.29 -24.10
C GLY A 32 -3.46 -14.59 -22.84
N GLN A 33 -2.87 -15.30 -21.87
CA GLN A 33 -3.49 -15.53 -20.57
C GLN A 33 -3.30 -14.28 -19.73
N ASN A 34 -4.32 -13.43 -19.72
CA ASN A 34 -4.36 -12.27 -18.83
C ASN A 34 -4.17 -12.74 -17.37
N PRO A 35 -3.16 -12.25 -16.63
CA PRO A 35 -2.97 -12.60 -15.23
C PRO A 35 -4.24 -12.41 -14.39
N LEU A 36 -5.10 -11.47 -14.76
CA LEU A 36 -6.40 -11.23 -14.13
C LEU A 36 -7.36 -12.42 -14.32
N GLU A 37 -7.38 -13.08 -15.48
CA GLU A 37 -8.28 -14.21 -15.72
C GLU A 37 -8.00 -15.39 -14.78
N LYS A 38 -6.73 -15.68 -14.47
CA LYS A 38 -6.35 -16.70 -13.48
C LYS A 38 -6.84 -16.34 -12.06
N VAL A 39 -6.82 -15.04 -11.74
CA VAL A 39 -7.25 -14.55 -10.42
C VAL A 39 -8.77 -14.55 -10.30
N ILE A 40 -9.50 -14.36 -11.40
CA ILE A 40 -10.95 -14.35 -11.44
C ILE A 40 -11.55 -15.76 -11.34
N ALA A 41 -10.81 -16.77 -11.77
CA ALA A 41 -11.29 -18.17 -11.75
C ALA A 41 -11.80 -18.58 -10.35
N PRO A 42 -12.88 -19.40 -10.27
CA PRO A 42 -13.38 -19.88 -8.99
C PRO A 42 -12.26 -20.58 -8.21
N LYS A 43 -12.12 -20.22 -6.95
CA LYS A 43 -11.12 -20.81 -6.06
C LYS A 43 -11.69 -22.10 -5.46
N GLU A 44 -10.88 -23.15 -5.44
CA GLU A 44 -11.25 -24.33 -4.67
C GLU A 44 -11.14 -24.06 -3.17
N VAL A 45 -12.20 -24.43 -2.46
CA VAL A 45 -12.26 -24.32 -0.99
C VAL A 45 -11.53 -25.52 -0.40
N SER A 46 -10.45 -25.26 0.31
CA SER A 46 -9.65 -26.29 0.98
C SER A 46 -10.01 -26.49 2.46
N ASN A 47 -10.33 -25.40 3.15
CA ASN A 47 -10.52 -25.42 4.60
C ASN A 47 -11.71 -24.56 5.03
N CYS A 48 -12.30 -24.90 6.18
CA CYS A 48 -13.30 -24.07 6.83
C CYS A 48 -12.70 -22.75 7.34
N PRO A 49 -13.21 -21.56 6.96
CA PRO A 49 -12.65 -20.28 7.41
C PRO A 49 -12.89 -19.97 8.89
N HIS A 50 -13.65 -20.82 9.61
CA HIS A 50 -13.95 -20.62 11.04
C HIS A 50 -13.07 -21.44 11.97
N CYS A 51 -12.62 -22.64 11.56
CA CYS A 51 -11.85 -23.56 12.40
C CYS A 51 -10.74 -24.29 11.66
N ASP A 52 -10.45 -23.90 10.42
CA ASP A 52 -9.44 -24.48 9.52
C ASP A 52 -9.56 -25.99 9.23
N SER A 53 -10.70 -26.62 9.61
CA SER A 53 -11.00 -28.04 9.33
C SER A 53 -11.19 -28.26 7.83
N THR A 54 -10.70 -29.39 7.33
CA THR A 54 -10.97 -29.90 5.98
C THR A 54 -12.26 -30.71 5.87
N HIS A 55 -12.92 -30.98 7.02
CA HIS A 55 -14.11 -31.83 7.10
C HIS A 55 -15.38 -30.99 6.91
N PHE A 56 -15.73 -30.70 5.67
CA PHE A 56 -16.93 -29.94 5.30
C PHE A 56 -17.62 -30.56 4.08
N VAL A 57 -18.89 -30.22 3.89
CA VAL A 57 -19.71 -30.71 2.78
C VAL A 57 -20.40 -29.57 2.07
N LYS A 58 -20.75 -29.76 0.80
CA LYS A 58 -21.60 -28.83 0.04
C LYS A 58 -22.98 -28.77 0.71
N ASN A 59 -23.53 -27.58 0.88
CA ASN A 59 -24.80 -27.34 1.56
C ASN A 59 -25.65 -26.32 0.78
N GLY A 60 -26.01 -26.68 -0.44
CA GLY A 60 -26.79 -25.83 -1.34
C GLY A 60 -26.04 -24.59 -1.84
N THR A 61 -26.79 -23.63 -2.37
CA THR A 61 -26.26 -22.37 -2.91
C THR A 61 -26.87 -21.17 -2.17
N LYS A 62 -26.14 -20.05 -2.14
CA LYS A 62 -26.61 -18.75 -1.65
C LYS A 62 -26.16 -17.66 -2.61
N CYS A 63 -27.08 -16.92 -3.22
CA CYS A 63 -26.78 -15.87 -4.20
C CYS A 63 -25.78 -16.33 -5.27
N ASN A 64 -26.07 -17.47 -5.90
CA ASN A 64 -25.25 -18.14 -6.91
C ASN A 64 -23.85 -18.61 -6.43
N ASN A 65 -23.52 -18.49 -5.14
CA ASN A 65 -22.29 -19.00 -4.58
C ASN A 65 -22.54 -20.36 -3.90
N GLN A 66 -21.66 -21.33 -4.11
CA GLN A 66 -21.69 -22.61 -3.42
C GLN A 66 -21.54 -22.37 -1.91
N ARG A 67 -22.49 -22.85 -1.11
CA ARG A 67 -22.43 -22.84 0.34
C ARG A 67 -21.92 -24.18 0.85
N TYR A 68 -21.13 -24.12 1.89
CA TYR A 68 -20.55 -25.27 2.60
C TYR A 68 -21.00 -25.29 4.05
N LEU A 69 -21.03 -26.46 4.65
CA LEU A 69 -21.26 -26.69 6.09
C LEU A 69 -20.06 -27.44 6.66
N CYS A 70 -19.37 -26.86 7.61
CA CYS A 70 -18.32 -27.54 8.37
C CYS A 70 -18.95 -28.58 9.31
N ARG A 71 -18.43 -29.80 9.28
CA ARG A 71 -18.90 -30.90 10.13
C ARG A 71 -18.40 -30.77 11.56
N ASP A 72 -17.24 -30.09 11.76
CA ASP A 72 -16.64 -29.95 13.09
C ASP A 72 -17.22 -28.75 13.85
N CYS A 73 -17.12 -27.55 13.32
CA CYS A 73 -17.64 -26.35 14.00
C CYS A 73 -19.12 -26.05 13.72
N LYS A 74 -19.81 -26.83 12.87
CA LYS A 74 -21.22 -26.68 12.49
C LYS A 74 -21.62 -25.35 11.86
N LYS A 75 -20.63 -24.52 11.46
CA LYS A 75 -20.88 -23.23 10.80
C LYS A 75 -20.94 -23.40 9.29
N SER A 76 -21.86 -22.66 8.65
CA SER A 76 -21.91 -22.59 7.20
C SER A 76 -21.07 -21.43 6.68
N PHE A 77 -20.50 -21.62 5.48
CA PHE A 77 -19.64 -20.62 4.85
C PHE A 77 -19.73 -20.70 3.32
N VAL A 78 -19.22 -19.69 2.65
CA VAL A 78 -19.00 -19.62 1.21
C VAL A 78 -17.51 -19.32 0.95
N GLU A 79 -17.02 -19.48 -0.29
CA GLU A 79 -15.63 -19.20 -0.65
C GLU A 79 -15.14 -17.85 -0.09
N GLN A 80 -15.97 -16.82 -0.19
CA GLN A 80 -15.62 -15.46 0.21
C GLN A 80 -15.72 -15.18 1.70
N THR A 81 -16.14 -16.16 2.52
CA THR A 81 -16.35 -15.95 3.97
C THR A 81 -15.08 -15.46 4.66
N GLY A 82 -15.19 -14.34 5.34
CA GLY A 82 -14.07 -13.72 6.07
C GLY A 82 -13.13 -12.89 5.21
N THR A 83 -13.29 -12.85 3.89
CA THR A 83 -12.48 -12.01 2.99
C THR A 83 -13.05 -10.59 2.86
N ILE A 84 -12.32 -9.72 2.16
CA ILE A 84 -12.79 -8.35 1.84
C ILE A 84 -14.08 -8.39 1.00
N LEU A 85 -14.25 -9.41 0.16
CA LEU A 85 -15.42 -9.60 -0.71
C LEU A 85 -16.66 -10.09 0.05
N TYR A 86 -16.51 -10.57 1.27
CA TYR A 86 -17.60 -11.15 2.03
C TYR A 86 -18.74 -10.14 2.28
N ASN A 87 -19.97 -10.58 2.08
CA ASN A 87 -21.19 -9.75 2.11
C ASN A 87 -21.24 -8.62 1.08
N SER A 88 -20.40 -8.65 0.04
CA SER A 88 -20.58 -7.77 -1.10
C SER A 88 -21.81 -8.17 -1.92
N GLN A 89 -22.66 -7.20 -2.24
CA GLN A 89 -23.78 -7.39 -3.15
C GLN A 89 -23.38 -7.17 -4.62
N LYS A 90 -22.15 -6.72 -4.87
CA LYS A 90 -21.60 -6.47 -6.20
C LYS A 90 -20.72 -7.64 -6.62
N GLY A 91 -20.81 -8.03 -7.89
CA GLY A 91 -19.99 -9.07 -8.49
C GLY A 91 -18.51 -8.71 -8.56
N ILE A 92 -17.69 -9.70 -8.91
CA ILE A 92 -16.24 -9.54 -8.98
C ILE A 92 -15.82 -8.50 -10.03
N GLU A 93 -16.57 -8.37 -11.12
CA GLU A 93 -16.29 -7.45 -12.23
C GLU A 93 -16.34 -5.97 -11.76
N VAL A 94 -17.20 -5.67 -10.76
CA VAL A 94 -17.26 -4.33 -10.18
C VAL A 94 -16.07 -4.07 -9.27
N TRP A 95 -15.58 -5.10 -8.57
CA TRP A 95 -14.36 -5.02 -7.77
C TRP A 95 -13.12 -4.83 -8.63
N GLU A 96 -13.03 -5.50 -9.76
CA GLU A 96 -11.95 -5.29 -10.75
C GLU A 96 -11.91 -3.85 -11.23
N LYS A 97 -13.05 -3.33 -11.70
CA LYS A 97 -13.15 -1.92 -12.08
C LYS A 97 -12.74 -0.99 -10.94
N TYR A 98 -13.08 -1.35 -9.70
CA TYR A 98 -12.73 -0.54 -8.53
C TYR A 98 -11.22 -0.60 -8.24
N ILE A 99 -10.60 -1.77 -8.35
CA ILE A 99 -9.15 -1.97 -8.20
C ILE A 99 -8.41 -1.20 -9.28
N HIS A 100 -8.83 -1.31 -10.55
CA HIS A 100 -8.29 -0.49 -11.64
C HIS A 100 -8.34 1.00 -11.30
N CYS A 101 -9.48 1.50 -10.85
CA CYS A 101 -9.63 2.89 -10.40
C CYS A 101 -8.68 3.24 -9.24
N MET A 102 -8.38 2.31 -8.35
CA MET A 102 -7.40 2.51 -7.28
C MET A 102 -5.99 2.62 -7.85
N ILE A 103 -5.56 1.69 -8.69
CA ILE A 103 -4.22 1.71 -9.29
C ILE A 103 -4.00 2.98 -10.12
N GLU A 104 -5.02 3.45 -10.83
CA GLU A 104 -5.04 4.73 -11.55
C GLU A 104 -5.10 5.96 -10.63
N LYS A 105 -5.09 5.76 -9.31
CA LYS A 105 -5.09 6.85 -8.30
C LYS A 105 -6.29 7.78 -8.40
N TYR A 106 -7.47 7.26 -8.79
CA TYR A 106 -8.67 8.08 -8.91
C TYR A 106 -9.26 8.45 -7.54
N PRO A 107 -9.78 9.67 -7.38
CA PRO A 107 -10.48 10.08 -6.17
C PRO A 107 -11.79 9.30 -6.00
N LEU A 108 -12.25 9.14 -4.75
CA LEU A 108 -13.42 8.32 -4.41
C LEU A 108 -14.68 8.63 -5.25
N ARG A 109 -14.98 9.90 -5.50
CA ARG A 109 -16.15 10.30 -6.32
C ARG A 109 -16.05 9.79 -7.75
N LYS A 110 -14.85 9.78 -8.35
CA LYS A 110 -14.61 9.25 -9.69
C LYS A 110 -14.75 7.73 -9.69
N CYS A 111 -14.19 7.04 -8.70
CA CYS A 111 -14.35 5.59 -8.55
C CYS A 111 -15.82 5.20 -8.39
N ALA A 112 -16.56 5.87 -7.53
CA ALA A 112 -18.00 5.62 -7.33
C ALA A 112 -18.79 5.74 -8.63
N LYS A 113 -18.50 6.79 -9.44
CA LYS A 113 -19.16 7.00 -10.74
C LYS A 113 -18.81 5.92 -11.76
N ILE A 114 -17.53 5.55 -11.90
CA ILE A 114 -17.06 4.54 -12.88
C ILE A 114 -17.63 3.16 -12.54
N CYS A 115 -17.64 2.80 -11.25
CA CYS A 115 -18.07 1.48 -10.78
C CYS A 115 -19.60 1.38 -10.54
N ASP A 116 -20.35 2.45 -10.76
CA ASP A 116 -21.79 2.55 -10.46
C ASP A 116 -22.11 2.06 -9.03
N ILE A 117 -21.40 2.63 -8.04
CA ILE A 117 -21.60 2.35 -6.63
C ILE A 117 -21.79 3.63 -5.83
N ASN A 118 -22.43 3.52 -4.66
CA ASN A 118 -22.57 4.66 -3.76
C ASN A 118 -21.19 5.12 -3.24
N LEU A 119 -21.05 6.43 -3.01
CA LEU A 119 -19.82 7.02 -2.47
C LEU A 119 -19.42 6.42 -1.10
N ALA A 120 -20.39 6.09 -0.24
CA ALA A 120 -20.12 5.43 1.03
C ALA A 120 -19.57 4.01 0.83
N THR A 121 -20.07 3.26 -0.15
CA THR A 121 -19.54 1.95 -0.56
C THR A 121 -18.10 2.09 -1.08
N ALA A 122 -17.84 3.03 -1.99
CA ALA A 122 -16.51 3.29 -2.50
C ALA A 122 -15.52 3.65 -1.37
N PHE A 123 -15.98 4.44 -0.39
CA PHE A 123 -15.18 4.78 0.79
C PHE A 123 -14.87 3.54 1.65
N ALA A 124 -15.89 2.75 1.98
CA ALA A 124 -15.74 1.54 2.79
C ALA A 124 -14.82 0.52 2.10
N TRP A 125 -15.00 0.28 0.81
CA TRP A 125 -14.16 -0.63 0.04
C TRP A 125 -12.70 -0.19 0.04
N ARG A 126 -12.43 1.09 -0.23
CA ARG A 126 -11.07 1.63 -0.20
C ARG A 126 -10.41 1.37 1.14
N HIS A 127 -11.06 1.71 2.23
CA HIS A 127 -10.47 1.57 3.56
C HIS A 127 -10.31 0.11 3.99
N LYS A 128 -11.22 -0.78 3.65
CA LYS A 128 -11.05 -2.23 3.88
C LYS A 128 -9.82 -2.78 3.14
N ILE A 129 -9.65 -2.41 1.87
CA ILE A 129 -8.48 -2.80 1.08
C ILE A 129 -7.19 -2.24 1.70
N LEU A 130 -7.19 -0.96 2.06
CA LEU A 130 -6.01 -0.31 2.65
C LEU A 130 -5.66 -0.85 4.04
N ASP A 131 -6.64 -1.23 4.85
CA ASP A 131 -6.40 -1.88 6.14
C ASP A 131 -5.76 -3.25 5.96
N ALA A 132 -6.25 -4.02 5.01
CA ALA A 132 -5.67 -5.31 4.69
C ALA A 132 -4.24 -5.18 4.13
N LEU A 133 -4.00 -4.19 3.27
CA LEU A 133 -2.66 -3.89 2.75
C LEU A 133 -1.64 -3.52 3.85
N GLN A 134 -2.08 -2.96 4.98
CA GLN A 134 -1.18 -2.69 6.11
C GLN A 134 -0.51 -3.97 6.61
N ASN A 135 -1.26 -5.07 6.69
CA ASN A 135 -0.71 -6.35 7.14
C ASN A 135 0.29 -6.91 6.12
N MET A 136 -0.01 -6.80 4.81
CA MET A 136 0.89 -7.25 3.76
C MET A 136 2.21 -6.47 3.72
N MET A 137 2.16 -5.17 4.04
CA MET A 137 3.32 -4.27 4.01
C MET A 137 4.05 -4.17 5.36
N ALA A 138 3.54 -4.86 6.41
CA ALA A 138 4.12 -4.78 7.75
C ALA A 138 5.50 -5.45 7.83
N ASP A 139 5.72 -6.49 7.02
CA ASP A 139 6.94 -7.32 7.05
C ASP A 139 7.96 -6.89 5.97
N VAL A 140 7.85 -5.65 5.47
CA VAL A 140 8.80 -5.12 4.48
C VAL A 140 10.13 -4.81 5.16
N GLU A 141 11.18 -5.49 4.76
CA GLU A 141 12.56 -5.21 5.13
C GLU A 141 13.29 -4.56 3.94
N LEU A 142 13.93 -3.42 4.20
CA LEU A 142 14.73 -2.68 3.23
C LEU A 142 16.19 -3.12 3.33
N ASP A 143 16.79 -3.46 2.21
CA ASP A 143 18.17 -3.90 2.08
C ASP A 143 18.97 -3.02 1.10
N GLY A 144 20.27 -3.29 1.01
CA GLY A 144 21.20 -2.60 0.13
C GLY A 144 21.42 -1.14 0.52
N VAL A 145 21.21 -0.20 -0.40
CA VAL A 145 21.32 1.24 -0.14
C VAL A 145 19.96 1.81 0.19
N VAL A 146 19.78 2.21 1.45
CA VAL A 146 18.52 2.75 1.98
C VAL A 146 18.67 4.24 2.24
N GLN A 147 17.85 5.06 1.60
CA GLN A 147 17.78 6.51 1.83
C GLN A 147 16.63 6.81 2.78
N ALA A 148 16.88 7.60 3.82
CA ALA A 148 15.85 8.01 4.76
C ALA A 148 15.83 9.53 4.99
N ASP A 149 14.62 10.06 5.14
CA ASP A 149 14.35 11.47 5.43
C ASP A 149 12.90 11.63 5.91
N GLU A 150 12.51 12.77 6.47
CA GLU A 150 11.15 13.02 6.92
C GLU A 150 10.38 13.94 5.96
N THR A 151 9.13 13.61 5.75
CA THR A 151 8.20 14.54 5.13
C THR A 151 7.15 15.02 6.10
N PHE A 152 6.64 16.22 5.88
CA PHE A 152 5.67 16.87 6.75
C PHE A 152 4.41 17.22 5.97
N THR A 153 3.26 16.89 6.56
CA THR A 153 1.94 17.26 6.04
C THR A 153 1.17 18.05 7.09
N ALA A 154 0.38 19.04 6.68
CA ALA A 154 -0.50 19.74 7.61
C ALA A 154 -1.58 18.79 8.14
N ILE A 155 -1.95 18.92 9.42
CA ILE A 155 -3.08 18.17 10.00
C ILE A 155 -4.34 18.48 9.19
N SER A 156 -5.03 17.44 8.75
CA SER A 156 -6.27 17.53 7.97
C SER A 156 -7.44 16.90 8.73
N TYR A 157 -8.45 17.71 8.98
CA TYR A 157 -9.72 17.29 9.62
C TYR A 157 -10.81 16.98 8.59
N LYS A 158 -10.45 16.61 7.36
CA LYS A 158 -11.40 16.34 6.29
C LYS A 158 -12.44 15.29 6.69
N GLY A 159 -13.73 15.59 6.48
CA GLY A 159 -14.82 14.68 6.85
C GLY A 159 -15.35 14.82 8.29
N HIS A 160 -14.76 15.67 9.12
CA HIS A 160 -15.24 15.97 10.49
C HIS A 160 -16.07 17.26 10.50
N HIS A 161 -17.24 17.28 9.89
CA HIS A 161 -17.97 18.53 9.70
C HIS A 161 -19.07 18.81 10.73
N LYS A 162 -19.50 17.83 11.53
CA LYS A 162 -20.69 17.99 12.35
C LYS A 162 -20.52 17.84 13.87
N SER A 163 -19.49 17.16 14.34
CA SER A 163 -19.36 16.78 15.75
C SER A 163 -18.05 17.21 16.43
N PHE A 164 -17.19 17.91 15.72
CA PHE A 164 -15.88 18.27 16.20
C PHE A 164 -15.63 19.77 16.02
N LYS A 165 -15.38 20.48 17.15
CA LYS A 165 -14.95 21.88 17.10
C LYS A 165 -13.53 21.91 16.53
N LEU A 166 -13.41 22.35 15.30
CA LEU A 166 -12.11 22.45 14.63
C LEU A 166 -11.21 23.42 15.40
N PRO A 167 -9.95 23.07 15.67
CA PRO A 167 -9.00 23.95 16.35
C PRO A 167 -8.63 25.19 15.51
N ARG A 168 -9.03 25.21 14.25
CA ARG A 168 -8.81 26.32 13.31
C ARG A 168 -9.87 26.31 12.21
N THR A 169 -10.06 27.43 11.52
CA THR A 169 -11.00 27.59 10.40
C THR A 169 -10.67 26.63 9.24
N ALA A 170 -11.68 26.00 8.67
CA ALA A 170 -11.53 25.19 7.48
C ALA A 170 -11.08 26.05 6.27
N TYR A 171 -10.12 25.56 5.50
CA TYR A 171 -9.58 26.24 4.33
C TYR A 171 -9.95 25.51 3.03
N LYS A 172 -10.24 26.27 1.95
CA LYS A 172 -10.78 25.72 0.70
C LYS A 172 -9.87 24.74 -0.04
N ARG A 173 -8.54 24.76 0.16
CA ARG A 173 -7.57 23.95 -0.59
C ARG A 173 -6.46 23.32 0.25
N GLY A 174 -6.79 22.87 1.44
CA GLY A 174 -5.81 22.40 2.40
C GLY A 174 -5.22 23.57 3.21
N THR A 175 -4.90 23.30 4.44
CA THR A 175 -4.55 24.36 5.40
C THR A 175 -3.06 24.54 5.40
N LYS A 176 -2.62 25.77 5.14
CA LYS A 176 -1.27 26.18 5.56
C LYS A 176 -1.23 26.14 7.08
N ALA A 177 -0.15 25.59 7.64
CA ALA A 177 0.12 25.71 9.05
C ALA A 177 0.20 27.21 9.43
N SER A 178 -0.39 27.60 10.53
CA SER A 178 -0.35 29.01 10.99
C SER A 178 1.04 29.40 11.51
N LYS A 179 1.77 28.41 12.05
CA LYS A 179 3.13 28.58 12.55
C LYS A 179 4.18 28.22 11.50
N ARG A 180 5.23 29.02 11.39
CA ARG A 180 6.38 28.73 10.53
C ARG A 180 7.19 27.53 11.03
N GLY A 181 7.92 26.88 10.13
CA GLY A 181 8.82 25.77 10.46
C GLY A 181 8.14 24.44 10.75
N LEU A 182 8.78 23.62 11.57
CA LEU A 182 8.33 22.28 11.96
C LEU A 182 7.49 22.37 13.25
N SER A 183 6.32 22.93 13.14
CA SER A 183 5.40 23.11 14.27
C SER A 183 4.56 21.85 14.51
N THR A 184 3.95 21.76 15.71
CA THR A 184 2.99 20.71 16.07
C THR A 184 1.70 20.71 15.25
N GLU A 185 1.52 21.66 14.35
CA GLU A 185 0.43 21.64 13.36
C GLU A 185 0.76 20.75 12.13
N LYS A 186 1.96 20.21 12.08
CA LYS A 186 2.41 19.33 11.01
C LYS A 186 2.64 17.91 11.54
N VAL A 187 2.10 16.97 10.82
CA VAL A 187 2.33 15.54 11.01
C VAL A 187 3.69 15.20 10.42
N CYS A 188 4.56 14.60 11.21
CA CYS A 188 5.83 14.05 10.77
C CYS A 188 5.64 12.64 10.25
N VAL A 189 6.20 12.37 9.09
CA VAL A 189 6.19 11.06 8.44
C VAL A 189 7.64 10.71 8.08
N PRO A 190 8.36 9.99 8.95
CA PRO A 190 9.64 9.38 8.57
C PRO A 190 9.43 8.39 7.43
N CYS A 191 10.32 8.44 6.47
CA CYS A 191 10.28 7.60 5.27
C CYS A 191 11.66 7.00 5.03
N ALA A 192 11.70 5.74 4.60
CA ALA A 192 12.89 5.10 4.08
C ALA A 192 12.58 4.42 2.75
N VAL A 193 13.49 4.47 1.81
CA VAL A 193 13.36 3.92 0.45
C VAL A 193 14.67 3.29 0.02
N ASN A 194 14.64 2.06 -0.49
CA ASN A 194 15.81 1.43 -1.09
C ASN A 194 15.93 1.73 -2.60
N LEU A 195 16.98 1.26 -3.23
CA LEU A 195 17.20 1.51 -4.67
C LEU A 195 16.18 0.79 -5.56
N ASP A 196 15.60 -0.32 -5.12
CA ASP A 196 14.61 -1.10 -5.85
C ASP A 196 13.19 -0.49 -5.78
N GLY A 197 13.01 0.51 -4.91
CA GLY A 197 11.75 1.23 -4.75
C GLY A 197 10.86 0.68 -3.64
N LEU A 198 11.33 -0.31 -2.88
CA LEU A 198 10.70 -0.67 -1.61
C LEU A 198 10.76 0.51 -0.67
N SER A 199 9.72 0.72 0.10
CA SER A 199 9.63 1.87 0.99
C SER A 199 8.83 1.58 2.25
N VAL A 200 9.23 2.22 3.33
CA VAL A 200 8.54 2.25 4.61
C VAL A 200 8.22 3.68 4.97
N ALA A 201 7.00 3.95 5.40
CA ALA A 201 6.57 5.26 5.87
C ALA A 201 5.39 5.11 6.82
N LYS A 202 5.42 5.82 7.93
CA LYS A 202 4.34 5.83 8.93
C LYS A 202 4.33 7.16 9.67
N ILE A 203 3.17 7.59 10.15
CA ILE A 203 3.08 8.73 11.07
C ILE A 203 3.82 8.39 12.36
N SER A 204 4.70 9.29 12.81
CA SER A 204 5.43 9.12 14.06
C SER A 204 4.97 10.09 15.15
N ASN A 205 4.96 11.37 14.85
CA ASN A 205 4.66 12.43 15.81
C ASN A 205 4.14 13.72 15.15
N LEU A 206 3.99 14.78 15.92
CA LEU A 206 3.70 16.13 15.44
C LEU A 206 4.95 17.01 15.59
N GLY A 207 5.34 17.68 14.50
CA GLY A 207 6.52 18.54 14.46
C GLY A 207 7.82 17.75 14.26
N LYS A 208 8.92 18.24 14.84
CA LYS A 208 10.25 17.64 14.66
C LYS A 208 10.35 16.28 15.36
N PRO A 209 10.83 15.21 14.67
CA PRO A 209 10.93 13.88 15.26
C PRO A 209 12.10 13.79 16.26
N SER A 210 11.88 13.00 17.29
CA SER A 210 12.91 12.49 18.20
C SER A 210 13.49 11.17 17.69
N LEU A 211 14.52 10.65 18.38
CA LEU A 211 15.05 9.32 18.09
C LEU A 211 13.98 8.23 18.21
N LYS A 212 13.17 8.27 19.28
CA LYS A 212 12.08 7.30 19.50
C LYS A 212 11.03 7.33 18.39
N ASP A 213 10.77 8.50 17.83
CA ASP A 213 9.82 8.66 16.71
C ASP A 213 10.35 8.02 15.42
N LEU A 214 11.67 8.09 15.18
CA LEU A 214 12.31 7.42 14.06
C LEU A 214 12.39 5.90 14.28
N GLN A 215 12.76 5.45 15.48
CA GLN A 215 12.79 4.04 15.85
C GLN A 215 11.42 3.37 15.64
N LYS A 216 10.34 4.01 16.07
CA LYS A 216 8.95 3.51 15.89
C LYS A 216 8.60 3.15 14.44
N VAL A 217 9.27 3.76 13.46
CA VAL A 217 8.98 3.58 12.03
C VAL A 217 10.04 2.78 11.31
N LEU A 218 11.31 2.94 11.66
CA LEU A 218 12.42 2.40 10.89
C LEU A 218 13.06 1.16 11.53
N ASP A 219 12.93 0.99 12.84
CA ASP A 219 13.46 -0.18 13.52
C ASP A 219 12.74 -1.45 13.09
N GLY A 220 13.51 -2.51 12.83
CA GLY A 220 13.00 -3.79 12.28
C GLY A 220 12.60 -3.75 10.79
N ASN A 221 12.64 -2.58 10.14
CA ASN A 221 12.30 -2.45 8.72
C ASN A 221 13.53 -2.21 7.82
N ILE A 222 14.73 -2.15 8.38
CA ILE A 222 15.98 -1.96 7.63
C ILE A 222 16.96 -3.05 8.04
N SER A 223 17.49 -3.78 7.06
CA SER A 223 18.48 -4.83 7.27
C SER A 223 19.79 -4.27 7.83
N ARG A 224 20.38 -4.93 8.84
CA ARG A 224 21.60 -4.50 9.52
C ARG A 224 22.81 -4.29 8.59
N ASN A 225 22.86 -4.98 7.48
CA ASN A 225 23.94 -4.87 6.50
C ASN A 225 23.74 -3.74 5.48
N SER A 226 22.70 -2.93 5.64
CA SER A 226 22.37 -1.87 4.70
C SER A 226 23.27 -0.64 4.85
N VAL A 227 23.52 0.02 3.72
CA VAL A 227 24.12 1.36 3.69
C VAL A 227 23.01 2.38 3.90
N PHE A 228 23.03 3.06 5.03
CA PHE A 228 22.00 3.99 5.46
C PHE A 228 22.38 5.44 5.12
N VAL A 229 21.69 6.02 4.14
CA VAL A 229 21.98 7.38 3.62
C VAL A 229 20.94 8.36 4.14
N THR A 230 21.38 9.37 4.91
CA THR A 230 20.49 10.39 5.46
C THR A 230 21.09 11.80 5.37
N ASP A 231 20.29 12.79 5.70
CA ASP A 231 20.77 14.14 5.95
C ASP A 231 21.56 14.23 7.27
N SER A 232 21.86 15.46 7.71
CA SER A 232 22.66 15.74 8.91
C SER A 232 21.85 15.80 10.21
N LEU A 233 20.61 15.31 10.25
CA LEU A 233 19.79 15.33 11.45
C LEU A 233 20.35 14.38 12.51
N ARG A 234 20.64 14.89 13.72
CA ARG A 234 21.28 14.13 14.81
C ARG A 234 20.57 12.80 15.18
N PRO A 235 19.24 12.71 15.28
CA PRO A 235 18.56 11.46 15.57
C PRO A 235 18.90 10.31 14.63
N TYR A 236 19.17 10.55 13.34
CA TYR A 236 19.57 9.49 12.40
C TYR A 236 20.95 8.91 12.73
N GLN A 237 21.87 9.76 13.18
CA GLN A 237 23.18 9.30 13.59
C GLN A 237 23.12 8.32 14.77
N LYS A 238 22.25 8.63 15.76
CA LYS A 238 22.06 7.74 16.89
C LYS A 238 21.30 6.47 16.47
N LEU A 239 20.26 6.60 15.64
CA LEU A 239 19.51 5.48 15.10
C LEU A 239 20.43 4.49 14.36
N SER A 240 21.34 5.00 13.52
CA SER A 240 22.24 4.15 12.74
C SER A 240 23.22 3.38 13.63
N LEU A 241 23.65 3.95 14.75
CA LEU A 241 24.46 3.25 15.74
C LEU A 241 23.66 2.17 16.47
N ASP A 242 22.43 2.52 16.92
CA ASP A 242 21.56 1.58 17.64
C ASP A 242 21.17 0.37 16.75
N MET A 243 21.06 0.55 15.44
CA MET A 243 20.71 -0.48 14.46
C MET A 243 21.93 -1.13 13.77
N GLU A 244 23.15 -0.77 14.12
CA GLU A 244 24.40 -1.27 13.52
C GLU A 244 24.47 -1.08 11.99
N LEU A 245 23.98 0.08 11.48
CA LEU A 245 23.95 0.38 10.05
C LEU A 245 25.23 1.10 9.60
N ASN A 246 25.64 0.87 8.35
CA ASN A 246 26.70 1.64 7.70
C ASN A 246 26.17 3.01 7.28
N HIS A 247 26.35 4.02 8.12
CA HIS A 247 25.74 5.34 7.96
C HIS A 247 26.56 6.28 7.08
N ILE A 248 25.97 6.70 5.98
CA ILE A 248 26.49 7.75 5.08
C ILE A 248 25.67 9.03 5.27
N ARG A 249 26.28 10.01 5.94
CA ARG A 249 25.66 11.31 6.19
C ARG A 249 25.95 12.29 5.06
N ILE A 250 24.91 12.93 4.55
CA ILE A 250 25.02 14.04 3.59
C ILE A 250 25.00 15.35 4.36
N ALA A 251 26.09 16.09 4.29
CA ALA A 251 26.23 17.34 5.03
C ALA A 251 25.25 18.39 4.52
N THR A 252 24.78 19.25 5.42
CA THR A 252 23.92 20.40 5.09
C THR A 252 24.56 21.22 3.95
N LYS A 253 23.79 21.62 2.97
CA LYS A 253 24.19 22.31 1.73
C LYS A 253 24.90 21.44 0.68
N LYS A 254 25.23 20.19 0.94
CA LYS A 254 25.71 19.24 -0.08
C LYS A 254 24.54 18.45 -0.67
N ARG A 255 24.65 18.10 -1.96
CA ARG A 255 23.64 17.27 -2.66
C ARG A 255 23.98 15.77 -2.61
N SER A 256 25.24 15.44 -2.35
CA SER A 256 25.74 14.08 -2.31
C SER A 256 26.97 13.95 -1.40
N ASN A 257 27.30 12.72 -1.04
CA ASN A 257 28.57 12.33 -0.41
C ASN A 257 29.11 11.15 -1.24
N GLY A 258 30.10 11.45 -2.09
CA GLY A 258 30.58 10.51 -3.10
C GLY A 258 29.44 10.10 -4.05
N LEU A 259 29.21 8.80 -4.17
CA LEU A 259 28.16 8.22 -5.02
C LEU A 259 26.75 8.28 -4.36
N PHE A 260 26.67 8.60 -3.08
CA PHE A 260 25.42 8.56 -2.31
C PHE A 260 24.69 9.91 -2.33
N ASN A 261 23.38 9.86 -2.45
CA ASN A 261 22.50 11.03 -2.44
C ASN A 261 21.13 10.66 -1.80
N THR A 262 20.22 11.64 -1.67
CA THR A 262 18.86 11.46 -1.13
C THR A 262 17.77 11.63 -2.20
N GLN A 263 18.09 11.47 -3.48
CA GLN A 263 17.15 11.74 -4.56
C GLN A 263 15.94 10.77 -4.57
N LYS A 264 16.14 9.49 -4.21
CA LYS A 264 15.06 8.50 -4.17
C LYS A 264 14.01 8.87 -3.11
N VAL A 265 14.45 9.19 -1.89
CA VAL A 265 13.52 9.59 -0.82
C VAL A 265 12.87 10.94 -1.11
N ASN A 266 13.57 11.90 -1.71
CA ASN A 266 13.00 13.17 -2.14
C ASN A 266 11.93 12.98 -3.24
N ASN A 267 12.18 12.08 -4.19
CA ASN A 267 11.20 11.71 -5.22
C ASN A 267 9.97 11.04 -4.58
N TYR A 268 10.18 10.13 -3.61
CA TYR A 268 9.11 9.54 -2.84
C TYR A 268 8.23 10.62 -2.17
N HIS A 269 8.83 11.60 -1.50
CA HIS A 269 8.12 12.72 -0.87
C HIS A 269 7.30 13.53 -1.88
N SER A 270 7.89 13.83 -3.04
CA SER A 270 7.21 14.59 -4.10
C SER A 270 5.98 13.84 -4.62
N ARG A 271 6.12 12.54 -4.92
CA ARG A 271 5.03 11.68 -5.38
C ARG A 271 3.94 11.51 -4.32
N LEU A 272 4.31 11.36 -3.04
CA LEU A 272 3.36 11.28 -1.93
C LEU A 272 2.55 12.58 -1.79
N LYS A 273 3.20 13.74 -1.87
CA LYS A 273 2.53 15.04 -1.82
C LYS A 273 1.58 15.25 -3.01
N ASP A 274 2.01 14.86 -4.22
CA ASP A 274 1.14 14.87 -5.41
C ASP A 274 -0.09 13.98 -5.22
N LEU A 275 0.11 12.75 -4.75
CA LEU A 275 -0.96 11.79 -4.49
C LEU A 275 -2.01 12.36 -3.52
N ILE A 276 -1.56 12.88 -2.38
CA ILE A 276 -2.45 13.43 -1.35
C ILE A 276 -3.16 14.69 -1.84
N THR A 277 -2.42 15.63 -2.44
CA THR A 277 -2.93 16.98 -2.74
C THR A 277 -3.70 17.03 -4.06
N HIS A 278 -3.13 16.46 -5.13
CA HIS A 278 -3.69 16.60 -6.46
C HIS A 278 -4.57 15.43 -6.87
N ARG A 279 -4.16 14.18 -6.61
CA ARG A 279 -4.94 13.00 -7.00
C ARG A 279 -6.15 12.79 -6.09
N PHE A 280 -5.95 12.74 -4.78
CA PHE A 280 -7.04 12.50 -3.81
C PHE A 280 -7.72 13.76 -3.27
N LYS A 281 -7.24 14.96 -3.67
CA LYS A 281 -7.81 16.25 -3.25
C LYS A 281 -7.84 16.42 -1.71
N GLY A 282 -6.80 15.93 -1.05
CA GLY A 282 -6.64 15.91 0.40
C GLY A 282 -7.13 14.62 1.06
N VAL A 283 -6.40 14.20 2.10
CA VAL A 283 -6.69 13.02 2.94
C VAL A 283 -6.80 13.48 4.40
N ALA A 284 -7.78 12.95 5.13
CA ALA A 284 -7.86 13.22 6.58
C ALA A 284 -6.68 12.55 7.30
N THR A 285 -6.10 13.23 8.29
CA THR A 285 -4.94 12.72 9.03
C THR A 285 -5.22 11.35 9.65
N LYS A 286 -6.43 11.11 10.15
CA LYS A 286 -6.83 9.80 10.69
C LYS A 286 -6.71 8.62 9.74
N TYR A 287 -6.64 8.88 8.44
CA TYR A 287 -6.47 7.85 7.41
C TYR A 287 -5.08 7.90 6.73
N LEU A 288 -4.21 8.81 7.16
CA LEU A 288 -2.96 9.05 6.44
C LEU A 288 -2.08 7.79 6.39
N ASN A 289 -1.99 7.00 7.47
CA ASN A 289 -1.24 5.74 7.47
C ASN A 289 -1.71 4.78 6.36
N ASN A 290 -3.02 4.66 6.14
CA ASN A 290 -3.57 3.84 5.06
C ASN A 290 -3.09 4.31 3.68
N TYR A 291 -3.02 5.63 3.48
CA TYR A 291 -2.56 6.18 2.21
C TYR A 291 -1.04 6.16 2.06
N LEU A 292 -0.27 6.10 3.15
CA LEU A 292 1.17 5.82 3.12
C LEU A 292 1.41 4.39 2.64
N VAL A 293 0.72 3.42 3.22
CA VAL A 293 0.78 2.01 2.78
C VAL A 293 0.36 1.86 1.31
N TYR A 294 -0.71 2.53 0.91
CA TYR A 294 -1.13 2.55 -0.49
C TYR A 294 -0.05 3.14 -1.41
N HIS A 295 0.59 4.25 -1.00
CA HIS A 295 1.67 4.87 -1.76
C HIS A 295 2.86 3.92 -1.90
N ASN A 296 3.25 3.25 -0.81
CA ASN A 296 4.28 2.23 -0.81
C ASN A 296 3.94 1.10 -1.78
N PHE A 297 2.74 0.55 -1.70
CA PHE A 297 2.28 -0.53 -2.58
C PHE A 297 2.31 -0.13 -4.07
N VAL A 298 1.76 1.04 -4.42
CA VAL A 298 1.70 1.48 -5.84
C VAL A 298 3.07 1.81 -6.41
N ASN A 299 4.01 2.30 -5.58
CA ASN A 299 5.38 2.58 -5.99
C ASN A 299 6.31 1.37 -5.85
N PHE A 300 5.84 0.33 -5.18
CA PHE A 300 6.55 -0.93 -5.03
C PHE A 300 6.76 -1.58 -6.39
N ALA A 301 8.00 -2.03 -6.61
CA ALA A 301 8.48 -2.84 -7.68
C ALA A 301 8.19 -2.35 -9.13
N LYS A 302 9.06 -2.74 -10.00
CA LYS A 302 9.09 -2.50 -11.46
C LYS A 302 7.97 -3.21 -12.23
N GLY A 303 6.89 -3.67 -11.56
CA GLY A 303 5.77 -4.33 -12.22
C GLY A 303 4.95 -3.39 -13.09
N THR A 304 4.33 -3.95 -14.14
CA THR A 304 3.33 -3.26 -14.96
C THR A 304 2.10 -2.89 -14.10
N LEU A 305 1.26 -1.96 -14.57
CA LEU A 305 0.00 -1.63 -13.89
C LEU A 305 -0.89 -2.86 -13.72
N GLU A 306 -0.95 -3.70 -14.74
CA GLU A 306 -1.71 -4.97 -14.76
C GLU A 306 -1.26 -5.94 -13.69
N SER A 307 0.06 -6.10 -13.50
CA SER A 307 0.59 -6.94 -12.42
C SER A 307 0.14 -6.47 -11.04
N LYS A 308 0.06 -5.16 -10.81
CA LYS A 308 -0.42 -4.60 -9.53
C LYS A 308 -1.91 -4.82 -9.34
N GLU A 309 -2.70 -4.73 -10.39
CA GLU A 309 -4.13 -5.04 -10.36
C GLU A 309 -4.35 -6.52 -10.01
N ALA A 310 -3.66 -7.42 -10.66
CA ALA A 310 -3.73 -8.85 -10.39
C ALA A 310 -3.32 -9.18 -8.94
N ILE A 311 -2.21 -8.61 -8.46
CA ILE A 311 -1.74 -8.77 -7.08
C ILE A 311 -2.81 -8.27 -6.09
N LEU A 312 -3.39 -7.10 -6.34
CA LEU A 312 -4.37 -6.53 -5.44
C LEU A 312 -5.70 -7.30 -5.46
N LEU A 313 -6.11 -7.81 -6.63
CA LEU A 313 -7.31 -8.62 -6.78
C LEU A 313 -7.16 -9.97 -6.05
N ASP A 314 -6.05 -10.66 -6.27
CA ASP A 314 -5.73 -11.90 -5.55
C ASP A 314 -5.70 -11.67 -4.04
N PHE A 315 -5.07 -10.59 -3.63
CA PHE A 315 -4.98 -10.20 -2.23
C PHE A 315 -6.36 -10.01 -1.58
N ILE A 316 -7.29 -9.27 -2.20
CA ILE A 316 -8.62 -9.05 -1.61
C ILE A 316 -9.49 -10.31 -1.57
N ARG A 317 -9.24 -11.27 -2.44
CA ARG A 317 -9.92 -12.59 -2.45
C ARG A 317 -9.43 -13.50 -1.33
N ASN A 318 -8.16 -13.39 -0.97
CA ASN A 318 -7.50 -14.33 -0.07
C ASN A 318 -7.29 -13.77 1.35
N THR A 319 -7.24 -12.45 1.50
CA THR A 319 -6.92 -11.84 2.79
C THR A 319 -8.16 -11.73 3.67
N ARG A 320 -8.04 -12.21 4.91
CA ARG A 320 -9.06 -12.00 5.94
C ARG A 320 -9.18 -10.51 6.28
N CYS A 321 -10.40 -10.00 6.29
CA CYS A 321 -10.70 -8.62 6.63
C CYS A 321 -11.75 -8.57 7.76
N THR A 322 -11.35 -8.05 8.89
CA THR A 322 -12.23 -7.85 10.06
C THR A 322 -12.72 -6.43 10.22
N SER A 323 -12.20 -5.48 9.41
CA SER A 323 -12.54 -4.05 9.51
C SER A 323 -14.00 -3.80 9.19
N LYS A 324 -14.73 -3.21 10.13
CA LYS A 324 -16.10 -2.74 9.94
C LYS A 324 -16.10 -1.25 9.59
N THR A 325 -17.14 -0.80 8.92
CA THR A 325 -17.31 0.61 8.53
C THR A 325 -17.30 1.53 9.76
N ILE A 326 -17.84 1.06 10.88
CA ILE A 326 -17.83 1.83 12.14
C ILE A 326 -16.40 2.04 12.64
N ASP A 327 -15.57 1.00 12.65
CA ASP A 327 -14.17 1.06 13.11
C ASP A 327 -13.37 2.05 12.28
N ILE A 328 -13.62 2.10 10.96
CA ILE A 328 -12.99 3.05 10.05
C ILE A 328 -13.41 4.48 10.38
N SER A 329 -14.70 4.70 10.67
CA SER A 329 -15.24 6.03 10.92
C SER A 329 -14.87 6.62 12.28
N THR A 330 -14.67 5.77 13.29
CA THR A 330 -14.37 6.15 14.68
C THR A 330 -12.87 6.28 15.00
N ARG A 331 -11.99 6.10 14.01
CA ARG A 331 -10.54 6.27 14.20
C ARG A 331 -10.19 7.60 14.83
N PRO A 332 -9.15 7.64 15.70
CA PRO A 332 -8.68 8.88 16.30
C PRO A 332 -8.26 9.88 15.23
N VAL A 333 -8.50 11.16 15.49
CA VAL A 333 -8.22 12.26 14.53
C VAL A 333 -6.75 12.30 14.11
N ILE A 334 -5.87 11.98 15.06
CA ILE A 334 -4.42 11.87 14.84
C ILE A 334 -3.98 10.50 15.37
N PRO A 335 -3.63 9.57 14.51
CA PRO A 335 -3.21 8.22 14.88
C PRO A 335 -1.69 8.21 15.18
N LEU A 336 -1.31 8.61 16.38
CA LEU A 336 0.08 8.61 16.88
C LEU A 336 0.42 7.32 17.61
#